data_55c08734c49a5845195e7afeaa4b5787
#
_entry.id   55c08734c49a5845195e7afeaa4b5787
#
_cell.length_a   1.000
_cell.length_b   1.000
_cell.length_c   1.000
_cell.angle_alpha   90.00
_cell.angle_beta   90.00
_cell.angle_gamma   90.00
#
_symmetry.space_group_name_H-M   'P 1'
#
loop_
_entity.id
_entity.type
_entity.pdbx_description
1 polymer ?
#
loop_
_entity_poly.entity_id
_entity_poly.type
_entity_poly.pdbx_seq_one_letter_code
_entity_poly.pdbx_strand_id
1 'polypeptide(L)'
;VDTVMIEEFCTMPGFGRSWPAVHEQKPEYIGEYDAPVRIVDRRTAKTRKELFPGVYLYDLEQEMAGVPRITLHEKAGTKIIIRYAEVLYPDLPEYAGKEGTMMLENYRDATSTDVYICRGGEEVFQPKFTFHGYRYIEISGVEHAPELEEVESLQYSSVTEFHGSLTSSHKLLNRFAENVSWSQKCNFINIPTDCPQRNERMGWAGDTHIFCHTALNNSSLKKFYERNLQAMRDLQTPEGQYPEIAPVGGGFGGITYECASIFMAWELYEQYGDIRTLEKFYPGMQKYMGYMTV
;
A
#
# COMPACT_ATOMS: atom_id res chain seq x y z
N VAL A 1 22.69 7.03 10.56
CA VAL A 1 21.63 6.08 10.96
C VAL A 1 22.36 4.97 11.68
N ASP A 2 22.11 4.85 12.98
CA ASP A 2 22.80 3.86 13.81
C ASP A 2 22.47 2.44 13.36
N THR A 3 23.49 1.66 13.11
CA THR A 3 23.40 0.23 12.75
C THR A 3 22.65 -0.61 13.79
N VAL A 4 22.51 -0.13 15.00
CA VAL A 4 21.75 -0.77 16.09
C VAL A 4 20.25 -0.90 15.78
N MET A 5 19.65 0.05 15.07
CA MET A 5 18.22 -0.02 14.70
C MET A 5 17.92 -1.13 13.68
N ILE A 6 18.88 -1.54 12.86
CA ILE A 6 18.72 -2.62 11.88
C ILE A 6 18.74 -3.99 12.55
N GLU A 7 19.54 -4.17 13.58
CA GLU A 7 19.63 -5.43 14.33
C GLU A 7 18.37 -5.70 15.17
N GLU A 8 17.75 -4.69 15.78
CA GLU A 8 16.49 -4.84 16.51
C GLU A 8 15.30 -5.19 15.60
N PHE A 9 15.24 -4.66 14.39
CA PHE A 9 14.21 -5.02 13.39
C PHE A 9 14.35 -6.47 12.90
N CYS A 10 15.57 -7.03 12.87
CA CYS A 10 15.83 -8.40 12.43
C CYS A 10 15.48 -9.46 13.48
N THR A 11 15.17 -9.07 14.71
CA THR A 11 14.84 -9.99 15.81
C THR A 11 13.35 -10.19 16.07
N MET A 12 12.47 -9.55 15.28
CA MET A 12 11.02 -9.73 15.43
C MET A 12 10.61 -11.19 15.13
N PRO A 13 9.80 -11.83 16.00
CA PRO A 13 9.29 -13.16 15.77
C PRO A 13 8.48 -13.20 14.47
N GLY A 14 8.92 -14.04 13.51
CA GLY A 14 8.31 -14.17 12.19
C GLY A 14 9.21 -13.71 11.02
N PHE A 15 10.21 -12.88 11.26
CA PHE A 15 11.27 -12.56 10.30
C PHE A 15 12.54 -13.38 10.55
N GLY A 16 12.41 -14.68 10.79
CA GLY A 16 13.46 -15.57 11.22
C GLY A 16 14.52 -15.96 10.18
N ARG A 17 14.95 -15.04 9.32
CA ARG A 17 16.16 -15.24 8.50
C ARG A 17 17.01 -13.97 8.54
N SER A 18 18.22 -14.12 9.09
CA SER A 18 19.28 -13.15 8.86
C SER A 18 19.50 -13.04 7.35
N TRP A 19 19.22 -11.88 6.78
CA TRP A 19 19.61 -11.59 5.42
C TRP A 19 21.13 -11.52 5.37
N PRO A 20 21.81 -12.31 4.53
CA PRO A 20 23.24 -12.13 4.36
C PRO A 20 23.47 -10.69 3.90
N ALA A 21 24.37 -9.99 4.55
CA ALA A 21 24.76 -8.66 4.14
C ALA A 21 25.27 -8.74 2.69
N VAL A 22 24.57 -8.07 1.78
CA VAL A 22 24.87 -8.09 0.35
C VAL A 22 26.05 -7.15 0.08
N HIS A 23 27.22 -7.45 0.65
CA HIS A 23 28.41 -6.62 0.50
C HIS A 23 29.20 -6.86 -0.79
N GLU A 24 28.88 -7.90 -1.56
CA GLU A 24 29.68 -8.30 -2.71
C GLU A 24 28.93 -8.29 -4.06
N GLN A 25 27.61 -8.10 -4.08
CA GLN A 25 26.88 -8.00 -5.33
C GLN A 25 26.99 -6.58 -5.88
N LYS A 26 27.61 -6.43 -7.03
CA LYS A 26 27.53 -5.18 -7.81
C LYS A 26 26.15 -5.11 -8.43
N PRO A 27 25.28 -4.17 -8.03
CA PRO A 27 23.97 -4.05 -8.63
C PRO A 27 24.11 -3.66 -10.10
N GLU A 28 23.30 -4.26 -10.95
CA GLU A 28 23.13 -3.81 -12.32
C GLU A 28 22.21 -2.59 -12.32
N TYR A 29 22.66 -1.49 -12.92
CA TYR A 29 21.84 -0.30 -13.09
C TYR A 29 21.07 -0.41 -14.41
N ILE A 30 19.76 -0.53 -14.30
CA ILE A 30 18.84 -0.58 -15.45
C ILE A 30 17.95 0.65 -15.46
N GLY A 31 17.41 1.01 -16.63
CA GLY A 31 16.39 2.05 -16.72
C GLY A 31 15.10 1.62 -16.03
N GLU A 32 14.44 2.55 -15.36
CA GLU A 32 13.12 2.33 -14.80
C GLU A 32 12.11 2.05 -15.93
N TYR A 33 11.45 0.90 -15.89
CA TYR A 33 10.46 0.48 -16.88
C TYR A 33 9.05 0.30 -16.30
N ASP A 34 8.89 0.60 -15.03
CA ASP A 34 7.65 0.47 -14.28
C ASP A 34 6.71 1.68 -14.44
N ALA A 35 5.50 1.53 -13.90
CA ALA A 35 4.56 2.62 -13.68
C ALA A 35 4.92 3.36 -12.39
N PRO A 36 5.43 4.59 -12.45
CA PRO A 36 5.88 5.30 -11.25
C PRO A 36 4.70 5.65 -10.35
N VAL A 37 4.95 5.69 -9.05
CA VAL A 37 3.97 6.18 -8.07
C VAL A 37 3.73 7.68 -8.30
N ARG A 38 2.46 8.06 -8.36
CA ARG A 38 2.02 9.44 -8.55
C ARG A 38 0.97 9.83 -7.51
N ILE A 39 0.78 11.13 -7.33
CA ILE A 39 -0.40 11.65 -6.64
C ILE A 39 -1.55 11.59 -7.65
N VAL A 40 -2.53 10.74 -7.39
CA VAL A 40 -3.66 10.49 -8.30
C VAL A 40 -4.97 11.11 -7.83
N ASP A 41 -5.06 11.49 -6.56
CA ASP A 41 -6.19 12.23 -5.98
C ASP A 41 -5.73 13.09 -4.81
N ARG A 42 -6.54 14.10 -4.47
CA ARG A 42 -6.33 15.00 -3.34
C ARG A 42 -7.65 15.21 -2.63
N ARG A 43 -7.64 15.10 -1.31
CA ARG A 43 -8.85 15.29 -0.51
C ARG A 43 -8.55 16.13 0.71
N THR A 44 -9.31 17.19 0.87
CA THR A 44 -9.35 18.02 2.07
C THR A 44 -10.26 17.38 3.09
N ALA A 45 -9.95 17.50 4.36
CA ALA A 45 -10.81 17.07 5.45
C ALA A 45 -12.22 17.68 5.32
N LYS A 46 -13.24 16.90 5.63
CA LYS A 46 -14.65 17.30 5.51
C LYS A 46 -15.25 17.69 6.86
N THR A 47 -14.78 17.06 7.92
CA THR A 47 -15.21 17.37 9.28
C THR A 47 -14.04 17.37 10.23
N ARG A 48 -14.16 18.15 11.31
CA ARG A 48 -13.22 18.18 12.44
C ARG A 48 -14.02 18.00 13.73
N LYS A 49 -13.51 17.17 14.63
CA LYS A 49 -14.07 16.97 15.96
C LYS A 49 -12.96 16.99 16.99
N GLU A 50 -13.12 17.74 18.07
CA GLU A 50 -12.25 17.61 19.23
C GLU A 50 -12.71 16.39 20.03
N LEU A 51 -11.85 15.36 20.14
CA LEU A 51 -12.13 14.14 20.89
C LEU A 51 -11.85 14.32 22.39
N PHE A 52 -10.72 14.96 22.68
CA PHE A 52 -10.25 15.32 24.01
C PHE A 52 -9.59 16.70 23.93
N PRO A 53 -9.39 17.41 25.02
CA PRO A 53 -8.73 18.72 25.00
C PRO A 53 -7.41 18.68 24.22
N GLY A 54 -7.31 19.42 23.11
CA GLY A 54 -6.14 19.49 22.25
C GLY A 54 -5.91 18.28 21.34
N VAL A 55 -6.88 17.38 21.18
CA VAL A 55 -6.83 16.21 20.29
C VAL A 55 -7.93 16.31 19.25
N TYR A 56 -7.57 16.53 18.01
CA TYR A 56 -8.50 16.80 16.92
C TYR A 56 -8.52 15.69 15.89
N LEU A 57 -9.72 15.16 15.64
CA LEU A 57 -9.98 14.14 14.62
C LEU A 57 -10.55 14.78 13.36
N TYR A 58 -9.93 14.47 12.22
CA TYR A 58 -10.36 14.89 10.88
C TYR A 58 -10.85 13.70 10.09
N ASP A 59 -12.00 13.82 9.41
CA ASP A 59 -12.55 12.79 8.52
C ASP A 59 -12.43 13.27 7.06
N LEU A 60 -11.82 12.46 6.22
CA LEU A 60 -11.70 12.67 4.77
C LEU A 60 -12.92 12.16 3.99
N GLU A 61 -13.83 11.43 4.65
CA GLU A 61 -15.00 10.72 4.07
C GLU A 61 -14.63 9.66 3.02
N GLN A 62 -13.33 9.43 2.81
CA GLN A 62 -12.81 8.43 1.88
C GLN A 62 -11.56 7.80 2.46
N GLU A 63 -11.53 6.47 2.45
CA GLU A 63 -10.30 5.76 2.72
C GLU A 63 -9.32 5.88 1.56
N MET A 64 -8.05 6.13 1.86
CA MET A 64 -6.98 6.39 0.91
C MET A 64 -5.68 5.75 1.38
N ALA A 65 -4.75 5.55 0.44
CA ALA A 65 -3.37 5.20 0.76
C ALA A 65 -2.43 6.30 0.23
N GLY A 66 -1.73 6.96 1.14
CA GLY A 66 -0.87 8.08 0.78
C GLY A 66 -0.34 8.83 1.99
N VAL A 67 -0.20 10.13 1.87
CA VAL A 67 0.35 10.98 2.93
C VAL A 67 -0.52 12.20 3.18
N PRO A 68 -0.56 12.69 4.43
CA PRO A 68 -1.16 13.99 4.69
C PRO A 68 -0.27 15.11 4.18
N ARG A 69 -0.90 16.23 3.90
CA ARG A 69 -0.27 17.52 3.70
C ARG A 69 -0.99 18.52 4.61
N ILE A 70 -0.34 18.91 5.70
CA ILE A 70 -0.94 19.72 6.77
C ILE A 70 -0.20 21.03 6.87
N THR A 71 -0.94 22.16 6.77
CA THR A 71 -0.40 23.48 7.06
C THR A 71 -0.49 23.72 8.58
N LEU A 72 0.61 24.14 9.16
CA LEU A 72 0.77 24.34 10.60
C LEU A 72 1.26 25.76 10.87
N HIS A 73 0.78 26.36 11.98
CA HIS A 73 1.11 27.72 12.41
C HIS A 73 1.60 27.74 13.86
N GLU A 74 2.57 26.89 14.16
CA GLU A 74 3.02 26.64 15.52
C GLU A 74 4.35 27.34 15.84
N LYS A 75 4.68 27.43 17.11
CA LYS A 75 5.98 27.92 17.58
C LYS A 75 7.08 26.91 17.31
N ALA A 76 8.31 27.41 17.12
CA ALA A 76 9.48 26.53 16.97
C ALA A 76 9.62 25.63 18.21
N GLY A 77 9.88 24.34 17.98
CA GLY A 77 10.00 23.31 19.00
C GLY A 77 8.70 22.66 19.42
N THR A 78 7.52 23.14 18.95
CA THR A 78 6.24 22.46 19.20
C THR A 78 6.28 21.06 18.59
N LYS A 79 5.95 20.06 19.41
CA LYS A 79 5.88 18.65 18.99
C LYS A 79 4.46 18.28 18.62
N ILE A 80 4.23 17.99 17.36
CA ILE A 80 2.94 17.52 16.82
C ILE A 80 2.99 16.00 16.68
N ILE A 81 1.92 15.32 17.10
CA ILE A 81 1.71 13.90 16.87
C ILE A 81 0.53 13.75 15.92
N ILE A 82 0.75 13.01 14.84
CA ILE A 82 -0.24 12.78 13.78
C ILE A 82 -0.46 11.27 13.69
N ARG A 83 -1.68 10.83 13.91
CA ARG A 83 -2.06 9.40 13.89
C ARG A 83 -3.10 9.17 12.81
N TYR A 84 -3.16 7.93 12.31
CA TYR A 84 -4.01 7.58 11.18
C TYR A 84 -4.87 6.37 11.51
N ALA A 85 -6.12 6.36 11.03
CA ALA A 85 -7.02 5.23 11.19
C ALA A 85 -7.95 5.06 9.96
N GLU A 86 -8.33 3.82 9.66
CA GLU A 86 -9.32 3.49 8.64
C GLU A 86 -10.74 3.66 9.19
N VAL A 87 -10.95 3.27 10.44
CA VAL A 87 -12.27 3.19 11.09
C VAL A 87 -12.20 3.74 12.51
N LEU A 88 -13.36 4.12 13.01
CA LEU A 88 -13.56 4.50 14.39
C LEU A 88 -14.24 3.35 15.14
N TYR A 89 -14.06 3.30 16.46
CA TYR A 89 -14.84 2.36 17.29
C TYR A 89 -16.33 2.63 17.13
N PRO A 90 -17.10 1.62 16.75
CA PRO A 90 -18.56 1.74 16.65
C PRO A 90 -19.21 1.83 18.05
N ASP A 91 -20.44 2.32 18.08
CA ASP A 91 -21.27 2.29 19.28
C ASP A 91 -21.79 0.87 19.52
N LEU A 92 -20.97 0.06 20.18
CA LEU A 92 -21.25 -1.32 20.58
C LEU A 92 -20.83 -1.53 22.04
N PRO A 93 -21.57 -2.39 22.80
CA PRO A 93 -21.28 -2.59 24.23
C PRO A 93 -19.85 -3.00 24.56
N GLU A 94 -19.19 -3.77 23.67
CA GLU A 94 -17.80 -4.20 23.83
C GLU A 94 -16.78 -3.06 23.73
N TYR A 95 -17.18 -1.92 23.15
CA TYR A 95 -16.34 -0.75 23.00
C TYR A 95 -16.78 0.46 23.84
N ALA A 96 -17.59 0.20 24.88
CA ALA A 96 -18.09 1.25 25.76
C ALA A 96 -16.97 2.19 26.26
N GLY A 97 -17.15 3.49 26.02
CA GLY A 97 -16.19 4.53 26.37
C GLY A 97 -15.08 4.78 25.33
N LYS A 98 -15.10 4.05 24.20
CA LYS A 98 -14.18 4.28 23.07
C LYS A 98 -14.91 4.80 21.81
N GLU A 99 -16.21 4.88 21.82
CA GLU A 99 -17.06 5.19 20.66
C GLU A 99 -16.57 6.48 19.96
N GLY A 100 -16.40 6.40 18.66
CA GLY A 100 -15.98 7.52 17.84
C GLY A 100 -14.52 7.94 17.99
N THR A 101 -13.71 7.20 18.76
CA THR A 101 -12.26 7.31 18.75
C THR A 101 -11.65 6.37 17.71
N MET A 102 -10.38 6.56 17.36
CA MET A 102 -9.71 5.76 16.34
C MET A 102 -9.52 4.31 16.79
N MET A 103 -9.98 3.36 15.96
CA MET A 103 -9.74 1.94 16.14
C MET A 103 -8.41 1.56 15.46
N LEU A 104 -7.43 1.12 16.24
CA LEU A 104 -6.09 0.83 15.77
C LEU A 104 -5.73 -0.67 15.81
N GLU A 105 -6.59 -1.52 16.39
CA GLU A 105 -6.32 -2.95 16.50
C GLU A 105 -6.18 -3.63 15.12
N ASN A 106 -6.85 -3.13 14.09
CA ASN A 106 -6.75 -3.63 12.72
C ASN A 106 -5.39 -3.34 12.07
N TYR A 107 -4.60 -2.44 12.63
CA TYR A 107 -3.23 -2.17 12.16
C TYR A 107 -2.19 -3.16 12.68
N ARG A 108 -2.57 -4.06 13.56
CA ARG A 108 -1.65 -5.00 14.24
C ARG A 108 -0.55 -4.22 14.97
N ASP A 109 0.73 -4.46 14.63
CA ASP A 109 1.89 -3.80 15.25
C ASP A 109 2.31 -2.50 14.54
N ALA A 110 1.64 -2.11 13.46
CA ALA A 110 1.96 -0.85 12.78
C ALA A 110 1.57 0.34 13.67
N THR A 111 2.54 1.18 14.00
CA THR A 111 2.30 2.35 14.85
C THR A 111 1.43 3.41 14.20
N SER A 112 1.43 3.48 12.86
CA SER A 112 0.62 4.43 12.06
C SER A 112 0.63 5.85 12.62
N THR A 113 1.84 6.35 12.93
CA THR A 113 2.05 7.60 13.65
C THR A 113 3.27 8.34 13.11
N ASP A 114 3.11 9.62 12.81
CA ASP A 114 4.20 10.53 12.51
C ASP A 114 4.38 11.53 13.66
N VAL A 115 5.61 11.95 13.87
CA VAL A 115 5.97 12.99 14.83
C VAL A 115 6.69 14.10 14.09
N TYR A 116 6.19 15.32 14.24
CA TYR A 116 6.78 16.49 13.63
C TYR A 116 7.18 17.52 14.70
N ILE A 117 8.38 18.08 14.57
CA ILE A 117 8.85 19.19 15.40
C ILE A 117 8.84 20.44 14.55
N CYS A 118 7.99 21.39 14.91
CA CYS A 118 7.80 22.63 14.20
C CYS A 118 9.06 23.52 14.23
N ARG A 119 9.32 24.22 13.14
CA ARG A 119 10.40 25.19 13.00
C ARG A 119 9.97 26.60 13.39
N GLY A 120 8.65 26.84 13.42
CA GLY A 120 8.02 28.09 13.76
C GLY A 120 7.49 28.86 12.54
N GLY A 121 6.37 29.55 12.73
CA GLY A 121 5.64 30.26 11.69
C GLY A 121 4.76 29.33 10.85
N GLU A 122 4.43 29.77 9.64
CA GLU A 122 3.67 28.96 8.69
C GLU A 122 4.57 27.92 8.02
N GLU A 123 4.23 26.64 8.14
CA GLU A 123 4.98 25.56 7.53
C GLU A 123 4.06 24.40 7.12
N VAL A 124 4.54 23.57 6.21
CA VAL A 124 3.78 22.43 5.69
C VAL A 124 4.47 21.14 6.11
N PHE A 125 3.75 20.31 6.85
CA PHE A 125 4.14 18.93 7.09
C PHE A 125 3.65 18.05 5.95
N GLN A 126 4.55 17.29 5.32
CA GLN A 126 4.27 16.25 4.35
C GLN A 126 5.40 15.23 4.42
N PRO A 127 5.17 14.00 4.91
CA PRO A 127 6.20 12.97 4.96
C PRO A 127 6.60 12.52 3.55
N LYS A 128 7.88 12.13 3.36
CA LYS A 128 8.44 11.79 2.04
C LYS A 128 8.80 10.33 1.89
N PHE A 129 9.12 9.64 2.97
CA PHE A 129 9.67 8.28 2.95
C PHE A 129 8.75 7.24 3.61
N THR A 130 7.47 7.57 3.72
CA THR A 130 6.43 6.69 4.23
C THR A 130 5.12 6.96 3.50
N PHE A 131 4.15 6.08 3.67
CA PHE A 131 2.75 6.31 3.37
C PHE A 131 1.90 5.54 4.38
N HIS A 132 0.63 5.91 4.50
CA HIS A 132 -0.35 5.29 5.39
C HIS A 132 -1.62 4.97 4.62
N GLY A 133 -2.38 3.96 5.07
CA GLY A 133 -3.74 3.70 4.63
C GLY A 133 -4.70 4.23 5.71
N TYR A 134 -5.58 5.17 5.37
CA TYR A 134 -6.42 5.82 6.36
C TYR A 134 -7.60 6.59 5.75
N ARG A 135 -8.62 6.78 6.56
CA ARG A 135 -9.70 7.73 6.34
C ARG A 135 -9.62 8.89 7.34
N TYR A 136 -9.15 8.60 8.54
CA TYR A 136 -9.13 9.55 9.66
C TYR A 136 -7.71 9.97 9.99
N ILE A 137 -7.56 11.26 10.31
CA ILE A 137 -6.30 11.83 10.80
C ILE A 137 -6.58 12.41 12.18
N GLU A 138 -5.82 11.99 13.19
CA GLU A 138 -5.83 12.60 14.52
C GLU A 138 -4.58 13.46 14.68
N ILE A 139 -4.77 14.71 15.06
CA ILE A 139 -3.68 15.68 15.29
C ILE A 139 -3.72 16.10 16.75
N SER A 140 -2.58 16.02 17.41
CA SER A 140 -2.42 16.49 18.79
C SER A 140 -1.10 17.24 19.00
N GLY A 141 -1.01 18.01 20.09
CA GLY A 141 0.17 18.83 20.40
C GLY A 141 0.15 20.19 19.73
N VAL A 142 -0.91 20.55 19.02
CA VAL A 142 -1.12 21.88 18.43
C VAL A 142 -1.69 22.87 19.45
N GLU A 143 -1.28 24.14 19.36
CA GLU A 143 -1.89 25.23 20.11
C GLU A 143 -3.24 25.64 19.51
N HIS A 144 -3.35 25.56 18.16
CA HIS A 144 -4.56 25.82 17.41
C HIS A 144 -4.81 24.69 16.41
N ALA A 145 -6.03 24.15 16.44
CA ALA A 145 -6.43 23.11 15.49
C ALA A 145 -6.34 23.64 14.06
N PRO A 146 -5.62 22.98 13.13
CA PRO A 146 -5.64 23.34 11.72
C PRO A 146 -7.08 23.41 11.18
N GLU A 147 -7.35 24.36 10.28
CA GLU A 147 -8.65 24.46 9.63
C GLU A 147 -8.83 23.30 8.60
N LEU A 148 -10.06 23.06 8.16
CA LEU A 148 -10.34 21.90 7.27
C LEU A 148 -9.52 21.97 5.98
N GLU A 149 -9.35 23.18 5.43
CA GLU A 149 -8.61 23.44 4.20
C GLU A 149 -7.08 23.22 4.36
N GLU A 150 -6.60 23.25 5.60
CA GLU A 150 -5.18 23.06 5.95
C GLU A 150 -4.83 21.59 6.14
N VAL A 151 -5.83 20.68 6.18
CA VAL A 151 -5.64 19.24 6.32
C VAL A 151 -6.05 18.55 5.02
N GLU A 152 -5.06 18.33 4.15
CA GLU A 152 -5.21 17.64 2.87
C GLU A 152 -4.60 16.25 2.96
N SER A 153 -5.13 15.29 2.21
CA SER A 153 -4.54 13.97 1.97
C SER A 153 -4.23 13.79 0.48
N LEU A 154 -3.05 13.24 0.19
CA LEU A 154 -2.53 12.99 -1.14
C LEU A 154 -2.56 11.48 -1.39
N GLN A 155 -3.46 11.02 -2.26
CA GLN A 155 -3.54 9.61 -2.66
C GLN A 155 -2.37 9.25 -3.56
N TYR A 156 -1.58 8.26 -3.15
CA TYR A 156 -0.51 7.68 -3.95
C TYR A 156 -1.01 6.44 -4.70
N SER A 157 -0.63 6.30 -5.96
CA SER A 157 -0.86 5.09 -6.74
C SER A 157 0.06 5.02 -7.95
N SER A 158 0.34 3.79 -8.42
CA SER A 158 0.88 3.52 -9.75
C SER A 158 -0.21 3.43 -10.81
N VAL A 159 -1.49 3.44 -10.39
CA VAL A 159 -2.66 3.46 -11.30
C VAL A 159 -3.05 4.91 -11.54
N THR A 160 -2.61 5.46 -12.66
CA THR A 160 -2.82 6.88 -13.00
C THR A 160 -4.12 7.13 -13.75
N GLU A 161 -4.63 6.11 -14.45
CA GLU A 161 -5.82 6.24 -15.30
C GLU A 161 -6.71 5.00 -15.17
N PHE A 162 -8.02 5.23 -15.07
CA PHE A 162 -9.05 4.20 -15.15
C PHE A 162 -9.76 4.31 -16.49
N HIS A 163 -9.81 3.22 -17.24
CA HIS A 163 -10.49 3.15 -18.53
C HIS A 163 -11.83 2.42 -18.42
N GLY A 164 -11.94 1.50 -17.47
CA GLY A 164 -13.18 0.81 -17.16
C GLY A 164 -14.11 1.67 -16.32
N SER A 165 -15.39 1.69 -16.67
CA SER A 165 -16.43 2.31 -15.87
C SER A 165 -17.70 1.44 -15.87
N LEU A 166 -18.40 1.42 -14.74
CA LEU A 166 -19.68 0.74 -14.60
C LEU A 166 -20.72 1.72 -14.08
N THR A 167 -21.80 1.84 -14.83
CA THR A 167 -22.97 2.62 -14.41
C THR A 167 -24.24 1.80 -14.61
N SER A 168 -25.05 1.69 -13.58
CA SER A 168 -26.31 0.96 -13.59
C SER A 168 -27.41 1.73 -12.84
N SER A 169 -28.65 1.27 -12.97
CA SER A 169 -29.76 1.77 -12.15
C SER A 169 -29.67 1.34 -10.67
N HIS A 170 -28.84 0.36 -10.35
CA HIS A 170 -28.68 -0.19 -9.01
C HIS A 170 -27.56 0.53 -8.24
N LYS A 171 -27.92 1.39 -7.29
CA LYS A 171 -26.99 2.25 -6.55
C LYS A 171 -25.88 1.48 -5.84
N LEU A 172 -26.20 0.33 -5.22
CA LEU A 172 -25.19 -0.48 -4.51
C LEU A 172 -24.16 -1.11 -5.46
N LEU A 173 -24.58 -1.47 -6.67
CA LEU A 173 -23.64 -1.99 -7.68
C LEU A 173 -22.67 -0.90 -8.14
N ASN A 174 -23.16 0.32 -8.35
CA ASN A 174 -22.28 1.46 -8.67
C ASN A 174 -21.29 1.72 -7.54
N ARG A 175 -21.77 1.73 -6.29
CA ARG A 175 -20.90 1.92 -5.12
C ARG A 175 -19.87 0.79 -4.98
N PHE A 176 -20.26 -0.45 -5.27
CA PHE A 176 -19.33 -1.58 -5.29
C PHE A 176 -18.21 -1.39 -6.31
N ALA A 177 -18.55 -0.97 -7.54
CA ALA A 177 -17.55 -0.68 -8.59
C ALA A 177 -16.59 0.46 -8.20
N GLU A 178 -17.11 1.52 -7.55
CA GLU A 178 -16.27 2.58 -6.99
C GLU A 178 -15.32 2.04 -5.92
N ASN A 179 -15.80 1.21 -5.01
CA ASN A 179 -14.97 0.61 -3.95
C ASN A 179 -13.86 -0.27 -4.53
N VAL A 180 -14.15 -1.07 -5.57
CA VAL A 180 -13.13 -1.87 -6.29
C VAL A 180 -12.04 -0.94 -6.86
N SER A 181 -12.42 0.17 -7.50
CA SER A 181 -11.47 1.14 -8.04
C SER A 181 -10.61 1.80 -6.95
N TRP A 182 -11.21 2.14 -5.80
CA TRP A 182 -10.47 2.67 -4.66
C TRP A 182 -9.52 1.64 -4.06
N SER A 183 -9.95 0.39 -3.88
CA SER A 183 -9.09 -0.70 -3.39
C SER A 183 -7.89 -0.90 -4.31
N GLN A 184 -8.09 -0.86 -5.64
CA GLN A 184 -7.01 -0.94 -6.61
C GLN A 184 -6.02 0.22 -6.49
N LYS A 185 -6.49 1.47 -6.38
CA LYS A 185 -5.63 2.64 -6.16
C LYS A 185 -4.80 2.52 -4.88
N CYS A 186 -5.43 2.07 -3.79
CA CYS A 186 -4.80 2.01 -2.47
C CYS A 186 -3.74 0.90 -2.37
N ASN A 187 -3.90 -0.18 -3.12
CA ASN A 187 -3.02 -1.34 -3.05
C ASN A 187 -1.99 -1.43 -4.19
N PHE A 188 -2.08 -0.56 -5.19
CA PHE A 188 -1.13 -0.55 -6.30
C PHE A 188 -0.17 0.65 -6.17
N ILE A 189 0.75 0.54 -5.22
CA ILE A 189 1.79 1.55 -4.95
C ILE A 189 3.14 0.87 -5.20
N ASN A 190 3.69 1.05 -6.40
CA ASN A 190 4.91 0.45 -6.90
C ASN A 190 4.84 -1.08 -7.12
N ILE A 191 4.19 -1.81 -6.22
CA ILE A 191 3.87 -3.24 -6.33
C ILE A 191 2.39 -3.47 -5.99
N PRO A 192 1.77 -4.57 -6.44
CA PRO A 192 0.47 -4.97 -5.91
C PRO A 192 0.64 -5.47 -4.48
N THR A 193 0.03 -4.80 -3.52
CA THR A 193 0.07 -5.18 -2.11
C THR A 193 -1.24 -5.78 -1.65
N ASP A 194 -1.18 -6.64 -0.64
CA ASP A 194 -2.34 -7.23 0.04
C ASP A 194 -3.12 -6.18 0.83
N CYS A 195 -2.42 -5.21 1.41
CA CYS A 195 -3.02 -4.15 2.22
C CYS A 195 -2.11 -2.90 2.27
N PRO A 196 -2.68 -1.68 2.43
CA PRO A 196 -1.87 -0.46 2.45
C PRO A 196 -1.55 0.06 3.86
N GLN A 197 -2.22 -0.44 4.93
CA GLN A 197 -2.29 0.27 6.21
C GLN A 197 -1.53 -0.37 7.37
N ARG A 198 -1.46 -1.72 7.42
CA ARG A 198 -0.90 -2.46 8.55
C ARG A 198 0.54 -2.91 8.30
N ASN A 199 1.17 -3.57 9.28
CA ASN A 199 2.55 -4.06 9.20
C ASN A 199 2.78 -5.28 8.29
N GLU A 200 2.08 -5.35 7.17
CA GLU A 200 2.22 -6.35 6.11
C GLU A 200 2.71 -5.71 4.83
N ARG A 201 1.83 -5.12 3.99
CA ARG A 201 2.17 -4.37 2.78
C ARG A 201 3.06 -5.17 1.82
N MET A 202 2.76 -6.45 1.67
CA MET A 202 3.56 -7.36 0.86
C MET A 202 2.89 -7.66 -0.47
N GLY A 203 3.72 -7.94 -1.48
CA GLY A 203 3.26 -8.34 -2.81
C GLY A 203 2.87 -9.81 -2.84
N TRP A 204 1.79 -10.17 -2.16
CA TRP A 204 1.24 -11.52 -2.17
C TRP A 204 0.74 -11.88 -3.58
N ALA A 205 1.30 -12.92 -4.14
CA ALA A 205 1.03 -13.33 -5.52
C ALA A 205 -0.40 -13.88 -5.68
N GLY A 206 -0.96 -14.52 -4.66
CA GLY A 206 -2.34 -15.02 -4.69
C GLY A 206 -3.36 -13.90 -4.82
N ASP A 207 -3.21 -12.82 -4.04
CA ASP A 207 -4.06 -11.62 -4.13
C ASP A 207 -3.94 -10.98 -5.52
N THR A 208 -2.70 -10.84 -5.99
CA THR A 208 -2.40 -10.31 -7.32
C THR A 208 -3.04 -11.14 -8.43
N HIS A 209 -2.94 -12.47 -8.36
CA HIS A 209 -3.51 -13.39 -9.33
C HIS A 209 -5.04 -13.25 -9.41
N ILE A 210 -5.72 -13.33 -8.28
CA ILE A 210 -7.20 -13.27 -8.23
C ILE A 210 -7.71 -11.93 -8.76
N PHE A 211 -7.00 -10.84 -8.47
CA PHE A 211 -7.44 -9.50 -8.86
C PHE A 211 -6.95 -9.06 -10.25
N CYS A 212 -5.96 -9.72 -10.84
CA CYS A 212 -5.30 -9.33 -12.08
C CYS A 212 -6.28 -9.03 -13.22
N HIS A 213 -7.20 -9.95 -13.50
CA HIS A 213 -8.20 -9.78 -14.57
C HIS A 213 -9.06 -8.53 -14.35
N THR A 214 -9.56 -8.32 -13.13
CA THR A 214 -10.34 -7.12 -12.77
C THR A 214 -9.52 -5.85 -12.92
N ALA A 215 -8.29 -5.87 -12.45
CA ALA A 215 -7.39 -4.71 -12.51
C ALA A 215 -7.08 -4.29 -13.95
N LEU A 216 -6.83 -5.25 -14.83
CA LEU A 216 -6.55 -5.02 -16.25
C LEU A 216 -7.78 -4.49 -17.01
N ASN A 217 -8.98 -4.90 -16.64
CA ASN A 217 -10.22 -4.33 -17.18
C ASN A 217 -10.46 -2.90 -16.72
N ASN A 218 -9.98 -2.54 -15.53
CA ASN A 218 -10.13 -1.18 -14.99
C ASN A 218 -9.09 -0.20 -15.55
N SER A 219 -7.86 -0.66 -15.78
CA SER A 219 -6.70 0.22 -15.99
C SER A 219 -5.64 -0.40 -16.89
N SER A 220 -4.83 0.46 -17.54
CA SER A 220 -3.68 0.02 -18.33
C SER A 220 -2.48 -0.28 -17.40
N LEU A 221 -2.24 -1.56 -17.12
CA LEU A 221 -1.29 -2.01 -16.10
C LEU A 221 -0.17 -2.91 -16.65
N LYS A 222 0.04 -2.90 -17.97
CA LYS A 222 1.03 -3.76 -18.60
C LYS A 222 2.41 -3.68 -17.91
N LYS A 223 2.98 -2.49 -17.81
CA LYS A 223 4.30 -2.28 -17.21
C LYS A 223 4.34 -2.67 -15.72
N PHE A 224 3.28 -2.35 -15.00
CA PHE A 224 3.15 -2.68 -13.58
C PHE A 224 3.22 -4.20 -13.34
N TYR A 225 2.47 -4.98 -14.12
CA TYR A 225 2.50 -6.43 -14.00
C TYR A 225 3.74 -7.08 -14.64
N GLU A 226 4.29 -6.52 -15.70
CA GLU A 226 5.59 -6.99 -16.25
C GLU A 226 6.71 -6.88 -15.21
N ARG A 227 6.74 -5.79 -14.43
CA ARG A 227 7.68 -5.63 -13.32
C ARG A 227 7.44 -6.65 -12.21
N ASN A 228 6.19 -6.89 -11.83
CA ASN A 228 5.85 -7.89 -10.82
C ASN A 228 6.24 -9.31 -11.27
N LEU A 229 5.94 -9.67 -12.51
CA LEU A 229 6.39 -10.93 -13.13
C LEU A 229 7.92 -11.06 -13.11
N GLN A 230 8.65 -9.97 -13.39
CA GLN A 230 10.11 -9.98 -13.33
C GLN A 230 10.58 -10.23 -11.89
N ALA A 231 9.98 -9.58 -10.89
CA ALA A 231 10.32 -9.79 -9.49
C ALA A 231 10.06 -11.24 -9.03
N MET A 232 8.96 -11.85 -9.48
CA MET A 232 8.69 -13.27 -9.20
C MET A 232 9.73 -14.19 -9.88
N ARG A 233 10.12 -13.88 -11.12
CA ARG A 233 11.11 -14.66 -11.86
C ARG A 233 12.50 -14.55 -11.21
N ASP A 234 12.90 -13.38 -10.75
CA ASP A 234 14.19 -13.16 -10.10
C ASP A 234 14.35 -13.96 -8.79
N LEU A 235 13.23 -14.30 -8.18
CA LEU A 235 13.16 -15.10 -6.95
C LEU A 235 12.85 -16.57 -7.19
N GLN A 236 12.67 -17.00 -8.46
CA GLN A 236 12.40 -18.40 -8.78
C GLN A 236 13.58 -19.29 -8.37
N THR A 237 13.30 -20.37 -7.64
CA THR A 237 14.35 -21.28 -7.16
C THR A 237 15.02 -22.04 -8.31
N PRO A 238 16.23 -22.59 -8.07
CA PRO A 238 16.88 -23.48 -9.03
C PRO A 238 16.03 -24.69 -9.44
N GLU A 239 15.16 -25.19 -8.59
CA GLU A 239 14.25 -26.31 -8.84
C GLU A 239 13.01 -25.88 -9.63
N GLY A 240 12.65 -24.61 -9.64
CA GLY A 240 11.56 -24.05 -10.42
C GLY A 240 10.41 -23.46 -9.63
N GLN A 241 10.43 -23.52 -8.30
CA GLN A 241 9.40 -22.96 -7.44
C GLN A 241 9.39 -21.44 -7.54
N TYR A 242 8.22 -20.84 -7.72
CA TYR A 242 8.04 -19.40 -7.62
C TYR A 242 7.83 -18.95 -6.16
N PRO A 243 8.18 -17.70 -5.81
CA PRO A 243 7.84 -17.16 -4.50
C PRO A 243 6.35 -16.89 -4.41
N GLU A 244 5.81 -16.89 -3.20
CA GLU A 244 4.45 -16.43 -2.94
C GLU A 244 4.38 -14.91 -2.73
N ILE A 245 5.51 -14.29 -2.39
CA ILE A 245 5.65 -12.86 -2.14
C ILE A 245 6.77 -12.30 -3.01
N ALA A 246 6.50 -11.26 -3.79
CA ALA A 246 7.51 -10.55 -4.57
C ALA A 246 7.40 -9.03 -4.33
N PRO A 247 8.56 -8.32 -4.27
CA PRO A 247 9.92 -8.73 -4.57
C PRO A 247 10.74 -9.27 -3.39
N VAL A 248 10.16 -9.45 -2.20
CA VAL A 248 10.90 -9.83 -0.98
C VAL A 248 11.17 -11.32 -0.87
N GLY A 249 10.34 -12.16 -1.44
CA GLY A 249 10.41 -13.61 -1.29
C GLY A 249 9.68 -14.13 -0.03
N GLY A 250 9.63 -15.46 0.11
CA GLY A 250 8.96 -16.13 1.21
C GLY A 250 7.55 -16.58 0.87
N GLY A 251 6.86 -17.07 1.88
CA GLY A 251 5.51 -17.63 1.80
C GLY A 251 5.35 -18.86 2.66
N PHE A 252 4.20 -19.52 2.57
CA PHE A 252 3.84 -20.70 3.36
C PHE A 252 3.82 -22.00 2.52
N GLY A 253 4.04 -21.91 1.21
CA GLY A 253 3.92 -22.98 0.22
C GLY A 253 2.47 -23.21 -0.20
N GLY A 254 2.10 -22.68 -1.36
CA GLY A 254 0.75 -22.84 -1.86
C GLY A 254 0.62 -22.59 -3.36
N ILE A 255 0.13 -23.61 -4.08
CA ILE A 255 0.02 -23.60 -5.53
C ILE A 255 -0.72 -22.35 -6.07
N THR A 256 -1.73 -21.86 -5.37
CA THR A 256 -2.51 -20.68 -5.78
C THR A 256 -1.67 -19.41 -5.86
N TYR A 257 -0.68 -19.30 -5.00
CA TYR A 257 0.25 -18.17 -4.97
C TYR A 257 1.37 -18.37 -5.98
N GLU A 258 1.99 -19.52 -5.99
CA GLU A 258 3.12 -19.83 -6.86
C GLU A 258 2.76 -19.79 -8.35
N CYS A 259 1.56 -20.28 -8.73
CA CYS A 259 1.11 -20.28 -10.12
C CYS A 259 0.70 -18.89 -10.65
N ALA A 260 0.68 -17.86 -9.81
CA ALA A 260 0.26 -16.51 -10.19
C ALA A 260 1.02 -15.96 -11.41
N SER A 261 2.32 -16.28 -11.53
CA SER A 261 3.14 -15.86 -12.68
C SER A 261 2.62 -16.38 -14.01
N ILE A 262 2.04 -17.59 -14.04
CA ILE A 262 1.46 -18.18 -15.25
C ILE A 262 0.19 -17.41 -15.63
N PHE A 263 -0.72 -17.23 -14.68
CA PHE A 263 -1.99 -16.55 -14.92
C PHE A 263 -1.80 -15.08 -15.30
N MET A 264 -0.96 -14.33 -14.58
CA MET A 264 -0.70 -12.93 -14.90
C MET A 264 -0.10 -12.74 -16.30
N ALA A 265 0.84 -13.60 -16.71
CA ALA A 265 1.41 -13.49 -18.04
C ALA A 265 0.39 -13.84 -19.13
N TRP A 266 -0.50 -14.80 -18.87
CA TRP A 266 -1.61 -15.13 -19.76
C TRP A 266 -2.62 -13.98 -19.86
N GLU A 267 -3.05 -13.39 -18.75
CA GLU A 267 -3.95 -12.23 -18.70
C GLU A 267 -3.38 -11.03 -19.47
N LEU A 268 -2.08 -10.77 -19.36
CA LEU A 268 -1.41 -9.72 -20.14
C LEU A 268 -1.46 -10.02 -21.64
N TYR A 269 -1.29 -11.27 -22.03
CA TYR A 269 -1.40 -11.69 -23.42
C TYR A 269 -2.84 -11.52 -23.94
N GLU A 270 -3.83 -11.99 -23.19
CA GLU A 270 -5.25 -11.85 -23.58
C GLU A 270 -5.67 -10.38 -23.70
N GLN A 271 -5.26 -9.55 -22.75
CA GLN A 271 -5.66 -8.16 -22.71
C GLN A 271 -4.95 -7.29 -23.76
N TYR A 272 -3.67 -7.53 -24.02
CA TYR A 272 -2.85 -6.66 -24.88
C TYR A 272 -2.37 -7.31 -26.17
N GLY A 273 -2.58 -8.60 -26.37
CA GLY A 273 -2.03 -9.35 -27.49
C GLY A 273 -0.49 -9.41 -27.49
N ASP A 274 0.14 -9.14 -26.36
CA ASP A 274 1.61 -9.05 -26.29
C ASP A 274 2.27 -10.40 -26.08
N ILE A 275 2.54 -11.06 -27.19
CA ILE A 275 3.26 -12.35 -27.19
C ILE A 275 4.67 -12.26 -26.61
N ARG A 276 5.34 -11.09 -26.68
CA ARG A 276 6.73 -10.92 -26.20
C ARG A 276 6.82 -11.07 -24.68
N THR A 277 5.83 -10.56 -23.93
CA THR A 277 5.75 -10.78 -22.48
C THR A 277 5.59 -12.26 -22.18
N LEU A 278 4.70 -12.94 -22.88
CA LEU A 278 4.49 -14.38 -22.70
C LEU A 278 5.76 -15.17 -23.01
N GLU A 279 6.41 -14.92 -24.15
CA GLU A 279 7.68 -15.54 -24.54
C GLU A 279 8.80 -15.30 -23.52
N LYS A 280 8.91 -14.09 -23.00
CA LYS A 280 9.91 -13.70 -21.98
C LYS A 280 9.80 -14.55 -20.71
N PHE A 281 8.59 -14.80 -20.23
CA PHE A 281 8.35 -15.50 -18.97
C PHE A 281 8.08 -17.00 -19.15
N TYR A 282 7.81 -17.50 -20.34
CA TYR A 282 7.50 -18.88 -20.63
C TYR A 282 8.56 -19.89 -20.12
N PRO A 283 9.89 -19.67 -20.24
CA PRO A 283 10.87 -20.60 -19.68
C PRO A 283 10.74 -20.81 -18.18
N GLY A 284 10.40 -19.76 -17.41
CA GLY A 284 10.13 -19.86 -15.98
C GLY A 284 8.87 -20.68 -15.68
N MET A 285 7.83 -20.51 -16.49
CA MET A 285 6.59 -21.28 -16.36
C MET A 285 6.82 -22.78 -16.62
N GLN A 286 7.58 -23.11 -17.68
CA GLN A 286 7.95 -24.52 -17.97
C GLN A 286 8.72 -25.14 -16.80
N LYS A 287 9.64 -24.38 -16.21
CA LYS A 287 10.43 -24.82 -15.07
C LYS A 287 9.55 -25.09 -13.83
N TYR A 288 8.59 -24.21 -13.58
CA TYR A 288 7.63 -24.38 -12.50
C TYR A 288 6.74 -25.62 -12.72
N MET A 289 6.24 -25.83 -13.96
CA MET A 289 5.48 -27.03 -14.28
C MET A 289 6.30 -28.31 -14.08
N GLY A 290 7.60 -28.27 -14.39
CA GLY A 290 8.53 -29.36 -14.07
C GLY A 290 8.65 -29.61 -12.57
N TYR A 291 8.77 -28.57 -11.77
CA TYR A 291 8.77 -28.64 -10.31
C TYR A 291 7.50 -29.29 -9.74
N MET A 292 6.33 -28.94 -10.30
CA MET A 292 5.04 -29.48 -9.86
C MET A 292 4.81 -30.95 -10.18
N THR A 293 5.62 -31.54 -11.04
CA THR A 293 5.48 -32.95 -11.48
C THR A 293 6.43 -33.93 -10.75
N VAL A 294 7.26 -33.45 -9.86
CA VAL A 294 8.19 -34.22 -9.03
C VAL A 294 7.58 -34.47 -7.66
#